data_38e4e15f6f66613367e294962ef10ed9
#
_entry.id   38e4e15f6f66613367e294962ef10ed9
#
_cell.length_a   1.000
_cell.length_b   1.000
_cell.length_c   1.000
_cell.angle_alpha   90.00
_cell.angle_beta   90.00
_cell.angle_gamma   90.00
#
_symmetry.space_group_name_H-M   'P 1'
#
loop_
_entity.id
_entity.type
_entity.pdbx_description
1 polymer ?
#
loop_
_entity_poly.entity_id
_entity_poly.type
_entity_poly.pdbx_seq_one_letter_code
_entity_poly.pdbx_strand_id
1 'polypeptide(L)'
;MVRIDMTEYMEKFSVSRLIGAPPGYVGYEEGGQLTEAVRRKPYSVVLFDEVEKAHPDVFNILLQVLDDGRITDSQGRTVDFKNTVIILTSNLGSDIILNDLEQRRAPVSYTHLRAHETA
;
A
#
# COMPACT_ATOMS: atom_id res chain seq x y z
N MET A 1 -12.71 -0.69 6.53
CA MET A 1 -11.74 -0.47 5.45
C MET A 1 -10.75 0.62 5.83
N VAL A 2 -9.50 0.40 5.50
CA VAL A 2 -8.45 1.40 5.72
C VAL A 2 -8.16 2.09 4.40
N ARG A 3 -8.23 3.41 4.39
CA ARG A 3 -7.90 4.19 3.20
C ARG A 3 -6.60 4.96 3.42
N ILE A 4 -5.67 4.80 2.50
CA ILE A 4 -4.40 5.51 2.55
C ILE A 4 -4.25 6.30 1.26
N ASP A 5 -4.25 7.63 1.40
CA ASP A 5 -4.12 8.53 0.26
C ASP A 5 -2.63 8.79 0.01
N MET A 6 -2.17 8.37 -1.14
CA MET A 6 -0.75 8.49 -1.49
C MET A 6 -0.30 9.92 -1.72
N THR A 7 -1.22 10.88 -1.84
CA THR A 7 -0.83 12.29 -1.88
C THR A 7 -0.18 12.74 -0.57
N GLU A 8 -0.43 12.03 0.53
CA GLU A 8 0.20 12.28 1.81
C GLU A 8 1.54 11.55 1.96
N TYR A 9 1.93 10.78 0.95
CA TYR A 9 3.13 9.92 0.97
C TYR A 9 4.06 10.25 -0.20
N MET A 10 4.14 11.52 -0.56
CA MET A 10 4.96 11.98 -1.69
C MET A 10 6.41 12.24 -1.31
N GLU A 11 6.71 12.31 -0.02
CA GLU A 11 8.05 12.58 0.48
C GLU A 11 8.76 11.29 0.87
N LYS A 12 10.08 11.31 0.80
CA LYS A 12 10.87 10.13 1.13
C LYS A 12 10.66 9.66 2.57
N PHE A 13 10.55 10.59 3.51
CA PHE A 13 10.35 10.24 4.92
C PHE A 13 8.95 9.68 5.18
N SER A 14 8.07 9.72 4.21
CA SER A 14 6.73 9.13 4.36
C SER A 14 6.77 7.62 4.57
N VAL A 15 7.87 6.97 4.21
CA VAL A 15 8.07 5.56 4.51
C VAL A 15 7.90 5.31 6.02
N SER A 16 8.45 6.22 6.86
CA SER A 16 8.31 6.10 8.31
C SER A 16 6.86 6.19 8.78
N ARG A 17 6.02 6.92 8.07
CA ARG A 17 4.60 7.00 8.41
C ARG A 17 3.87 5.71 8.04
N LEU A 18 4.35 5.03 7.02
CA LEU A 18 3.70 3.84 6.50
C LEU A 18 4.04 2.59 7.31
N ILE A 19 5.31 2.37 7.59
CA ILE A 19 5.80 1.17 8.28
C ILE A 19 6.39 1.45 9.66
N GLY A 20 6.47 2.69 10.07
CA GLY A 20 6.97 3.11 11.36
C GLY A 20 8.33 3.78 11.29
N ALA A 21 8.62 4.60 12.28
CA ALA A 21 9.90 5.29 12.39
C ALA A 21 10.96 4.37 13.01
N PRO A 22 12.24 4.58 12.67
CA PRO A 22 13.32 3.82 13.30
C PRO A 22 13.42 4.12 14.81
N PRO A 23 14.06 3.23 15.59
CA PRO A 23 14.29 3.47 17.00
C PRO A 23 14.99 4.81 17.23
N GLY A 24 14.51 5.56 18.21
CA GLY A 24 15.04 6.88 18.53
C GLY A 24 14.41 8.04 17.78
N TYR A 25 13.54 7.75 16.81
CA TYR A 25 12.85 8.79 16.05
C TYR A 25 11.41 8.93 16.50
N VAL A 26 10.84 10.12 16.27
CA VAL A 26 9.44 10.40 16.59
C VAL A 26 8.54 9.44 15.80
N GLY A 27 7.58 8.85 16.49
CA GLY A 27 6.65 7.91 15.88
C GLY A 27 7.05 6.45 15.98
N TYR A 28 8.23 6.16 16.53
CA TYR A 28 8.68 4.77 16.65
C TYR A 28 7.70 3.90 17.45
N GLU A 29 7.26 4.39 18.60
CA GLU A 29 6.37 3.61 19.46
C GLU A 29 4.96 3.48 18.89
N GLU A 30 4.54 4.44 18.08
CA GLU A 30 3.22 4.43 17.48
C GLU A 30 3.10 3.43 16.34
N GLY A 31 4.23 3.13 15.69
CA GLY A 31 4.24 2.26 14.54
C GLY A 31 3.79 2.95 13.26
N GLY A 32 3.73 2.20 12.17
CA GLY A 32 3.32 2.71 10.88
C GLY A 32 1.82 2.63 10.67
N GLN A 33 1.29 3.55 9.89
CA GLN A 33 -0.14 3.60 9.62
C GLN A 33 -0.64 2.31 8.96
N LEU A 34 0.09 1.82 7.96
CA LEU A 34 -0.27 0.60 7.26
C LEU A 34 -0.03 -0.64 8.13
N THR A 35 1.17 -0.76 8.67
CA THR A 35 1.55 -1.97 9.40
C THR A 35 0.72 -2.17 10.66
N GLU A 36 0.42 -1.09 11.38
CA GLU A 36 -0.40 -1.20 12.58
C GLU A 36 -1.86 -1.54 12.26
N ALA A 37 -2.40 -0.95 11.19
CA ALA A 37 -3.77 -1.24 10.79
C ALA A 37 -3.95 -2.73 10.45
N VAL A 38 -3.03 -3.30 9.70
CA VAL A 38 -3.11 -4.71 9.29
C VAL A 38 -2.75 -5.63 10.45
N ARG A 39 -1.78 -5.26 11.27
CA ARG A 39 -1.40 -6.06 12.42
C ARG A 39 -2.57 -6.24 13.39
N ARG A 40 -3.35 -5.18 13.57
CA ARG A 40 -4.51 -5.21 14.48
C ARG A 40 -5.70 -5.92 13.88
N LYS A 41 -5.88 -5.81 12.57
CA LYS A 41 -7.00 -6.40 11.85
C LYS A 41 -6.52 -7.04 10.54
N PRO A 42 -6.01 -8.27 10.60
CA PRO A 42 -5.41 -8.93 9.41
C PRO A 42 -6.38 -9.14 8.25
N TYR A 43 -7.68 -9.13 8.52
CA TYR A 43 -8.69 -9.32 7.49
C TYR A 43 -9.24 -8.00 6.95
N SER A 44 -8.43 -6.96 6.99
CA SER A 44 -8.82 -5.63 6.54
C SER A 44 -8.84 -5.52 5.01
N VAL A 45 -9.60 -4.54 4.53
CA VAL A 45 -9.50 -4.06 3.16
C VAL A 45 -8.71 -2.76 3.19
N VAL A 46 -7.64 -2.67 2.45
CA VAL A 46 -6.79 -1.48 2.40
C VAL A 46 -6.87 -0.88 1.00
N LEU A 47 -7.25 0.37 0.93
CA LEU A 47 -7.33 1.13 -0.31
C LEU A 47 -6.18 2.11 -0.38
N PHE A 48 -5.34 1.98 -1.40
CA PHE A 48 -4.29 2.96 -1.70
C PHE A 48 -4.78 3.84 -2.84
N ASP A 49 -5.14 5.06 -2.51
CA ASP A 49 -5.69 6.01 -3.46
C ASP A 49 -4.56 6.84 -4.08
N GLU A 50 -4.66 7.07 -5.39
CA GLU A 50 -3.70 7.87 -6.15
C GLU A 50 -2.26 7.36 -6.02
N VAL A 51 -2.06 6.08 -6.30
CA VAL A 51 -0.76 5.41 -6.14
C VAL A 51 0.35 6.04 -6.97
N GLU A 52 0.00 6.70 -8.08
CA GLU A 52 0.98 7.38 -8.92
C GLU A 52 1.66 8.55 -8.21
N LYS A 53 1.04 9.05 -7.13
CA LYS A 53 1.60 10.16 -6.35
C LYS A 53 2.61 9.73 -5.31
N ALA A 54 2.68 8.45 -5.00
CA ALA A 54 3.57 7.95 -3.95
C ALA A 54 5.04 8.17 -4.32
N HIS A 55 5.84 8.51 -3.32
CA HIS A 55 7.29 8.55 -3.50
C HIS A 55 7.77 7.15 -3.94
N PRO A 56 8.79 7.06 -4.80
CA PRO A 56 9.28 5.75 -5.26
C PRO A 56 9.60 4.77 -4.12
N ASP A 57 10.15 5.24 -3.02
CA ASP A 57 10.47 4.38 -1.89
C ASP A 57 9.21 3.82 -1.23
N VAL A 58 8.15 4.62 -1.16
CA VAL A 58 6.86 4.18 -0.65
C VAL A 58 6.25 3.16 -1.61
N PHE A 59 6.31 3.45 -2.89
CA PHE A 59 5.76 2.55 -3.91
C PHE A 59 6.47 1.19 -3.87
N ASN A 60 7.77 1.18 -3.66
CA ASN A 60 8.54 -0.07 -3.54
C ASN A 60 8.06 -0.92 -2.37
N ILE A 61 7.66 -0.29 -1.28
CA ILE A 61 7.09 -1.01 -0.14
C ILE A 61 5.77 -1.67 -0.53
N LEU A 62 4.93 -0.96 -1.28
CA LEU A 62 3.68 -1.54 -1.77
C LEU A 62 3.93 -2.73 -2.68
N LEU A 63 4.92 -2.63 -3.56
CA LEU A 63 5.29 -3.74 -4.43
C LEU A 63 5.78 -4.94 -3.63
N GLN A 64 6.56 -4.70 -2.59
CA GLN A 64 7.04 -5.76 -1.71
C GLN A 64 5.88 -6.47 -1.01
N VAL A 65 4.90 -5.70 -0.53
CA VAL A 65 3.70 -6.28 0.10
C VAL A 65 2.94 -7.15 -0.88
N LEU A 66 2.78 -6.68 -2.12
CA LEU A 66 2.06 -7.43 -3.15
C LEU A 66 2.81 -8.69 -3.56
N ASP A 67 4.13 -8.63 -3.59
CA ASP A 67 4.97 -9.73 -4.04
C ASP A 67 5.16 -10.78 -2.95
N ASP A 68 5.53 -10.34 -1.74
CA ASP A 68 5.87 -11.24 -0.65
C ASP A 68 4.69 -11.58 0.24
N GLY A 69 3.66 -10.77 0.23
CA GLY A 69 2.51 -10.95 1.11
C GLY A 69 2.78 -10.57 2.55
N ARG A 70 3.91 -9.96 2.83
CA ARG A 70 4.30 -9.55 4.18
C ARG A 70 5.38 -8.49 4.11
N ILE A 71 5.52 -7.76 5.20
CA ILE A 71 6.59 -6.77 5.34
C ILE A 71 7.01 -6.69 6.80
N THR A 72 8.28 -6.41 7.03
CA THR A 72 8.80 -6.19 8.38
C THR A 72 8.66 -4.71 8.71
N ASP A 73 8.05 -4.40 9.85
CA ASP A 73 7.90 -3.02 10.29
C ASP A 73 9.20 -2.51 10.94
N SER A 74 9.18 -1.24 11.35
CA SER A 74 10.37 -0.62 11.95
C SER A 74 10.74 -1.21 13.31
N GLN A 75 9.83 -1.93 13.94
CA GLN A 75 10.08 -2.58 15.23
C GLN A 75 10.52 -4.02 15.08
N GLY A 76 10.77 -4.47 13.84
CA GLY A 76 11.26 -5.80 13.58
C GLY A 76 10.17 -6.87 13.53
N ARG A 77 8.91 -6.47 13.56
CA ARG A 77 7.79 -7.42 13.49
C ARG A 77 7.41 -7.67 12.05
N THR A 78 7.15 -8.92 11.70
CA THR A 78 6.65 -9.27 10.38
C THR A 78 5.13 -9.13 10.39
N VAL A 79 4.62 -8.31 9.49
CA VAL A 79 3.19 -8.09 9.32
C VAL A 79 2.73 -8.85 8.09
N ASP A 80 1.77 -9.74 8.27
CA ASP A 80 1.28 -10.63 7.22
C ASP A 80 0.04 -10.02 6.56
N PHE A 81 0.08 -9.91 5.24
CA PHE A 81 -1.00 -9.32 4.44
C PHE A 81 -1.79 -10.37 3.67
N LYS A 82 -1.56 -11.64 3.90
CA LYS A 82 -2.18 -12.67 3.06
C LYS A 82 -3.70 -12.73 3.16
N ASN A 83 -4.26 -12.28 4.26
CA ASN A 83 -5.71 -12.21 4.45
C ASN A 83 -6.26 -10.80 4.22
N THR A 84 -5.43 -9.89 3.73
CA THR A 84 -5.79 -8.50 3.51
C THR A 84 -6.08 -8.29 2.03
N VAL A 85 -7.17 -7.61 1.74
CA VAL A 85 -7.49 -7.22 0.37
C VAL A 85 -6.89 -5.86 0.10
N ILE A 86 -6.10 -5.74 -0.96
CA ILE A 86 -5.43 -4.50 -1.32
C ILE A 86 -6.00 -3.98 -2.62
N ILE A 87 -6.47 -2.75 -2.59
CA ILE A 87 -7.04 -2.08 -3.75
C ILE A 87 -6.19 -0.86 -4.07
N LEU A 88 -5.75 -0.77 -5.30
CA LEU A 88 -4.94 0.34 -5.79
C LEU A 88 -5.76 1.14 -6.79
N THR A 89 -5.79 2.45 -6.62
CA THR A 89 -6.43 3.33 -7.59
C THR A 89 -5.43 4.34 -8.12
N SER A 90 -5.67 4.82 -9.35
CA SER A 90 -4.77 5.76 -9.99
C SER A 90 -5.54 6.60 -11.00
N ASN A 91 -5.17 7.88 -11.10
CA ASN A 91 -5.69 8.77 -12.13
C ASN A 91 -4.66 9.04 -13.22
N LEU A 92 -3.47 8.46 -13.08
CA LEU A 92 -2.40 8.70 -14.05
C LEU A 92 -2.75 8.07 -15.40
N GLY A 93 -2.72 8.89 -16.46
CA GLY A 93 -2.99 8.41 -17.81
C GLY A 93 -4.39 7.81 -17.93
N SER A 94 -5.38 8.42 -17.29
CA SER A 94 -6.72 7.84 -17.22
C SER A 94 -7.32 7.55 -18.59
N ASP A 95 -7.09 8.41 -19.59
CA ASP A 95 -7.61 8.17 -20.93
C ASP A 95 -6.97 6.95 -21.57
N ILE A 96 -5.69 6.77 -21.36
CA ILE A 96 -4.96 5.60 -21.86
C ILE A 96 -5.43 4.36 -21.14
N ILE A 97 -5.60 4.44 -19.85
CA ILE A 97 -6.08 3.34 -19.04
C ILE A 97 -7.49 2.92 -19.44
N LEU A 98 -8.37 3.90 -19.66
CA LEU A 98 -9.74 3.62 -20.09
C LEU A 98 -9.79 2.89 -21.42
N ASN A 99 -9.00 3.33 -22.40
CA ASN A 99 -8.95 2.67 -23.69
C ASN A 99 -8.46 1.23 -23.57
N ASP A 100 -7.43 1.02 -22.76
CA ASP A 100 -6.89 -0.30 -22.53
C ASP A 100 -7.89 -1.21 -21.81
N LEU A 101 -8.57 -0.68 -20.80
CA LEU A 101 -9.55 -1.41 -20.03
C LEU A 101 -10.80 -1.74 -20.81
N GLU A 102 -11.22 -0.86 -21.72
CA GLU A 102 -12.34 -1.14 -22.61
C GLU A 102 -12.05 -2.36 -23.46
N GLN A 103 -10.82 -2.48 -23.96
CA GLN A 103 -10.40 -3.63 -24.75
C GLN A 103 -10.33 -4.91 -23.90
N ARG A 104 -9.95 -4.77 -22.65
CA ARG A 104 -9.77 -5.91 -21.74
C ARG A 104 -11.00 -6.22 -20.90
N ARG A 105 -11.97 -5.32 -20.91
CA ARG A 105 -13.16 -5.40 -20.07
C ARG A 105 -12.86 -5.49 -18.59
N ALA A 106 -11.78 -4.86 -18.18
CA ALA A 106 -11.37 -4.80 -16.78
C ALA A 106 -11.90 -3.55 -16.12
N PRO A 107 -12.08 -3.55 -14.79
CA PRO A 107 -12.51 -2.35 -14.07
C PRO A 107 -11.53 -1.20 -14.24
N VAL A 108 -12.09 0.00 -14.25
CA VAL A 108 -11.32 1.22 -14.45
C VAL A 108 -10.59 1.61 -13.18
N SER A 109 -9.34 2.04 -13.33
CA SER A 109 -8.55 2.72 -12.32
C SER A 109 -8.32 1.96 -11.02
N TYR A 110 -8.51 0.64 -11.00
CA TYR A 110 -8.11 -0.10 -9.83
C TYR A 110 -7.58 -1.48 -10.19
N THR A 111 -6.77 -2.01 -9.31
CA THR A 111 -6.32 -3.39 -9.36
C THR A 111 -6.63 -4.00 -8.00
N HIS A 112 -7.32 -5.11 -8.00
CA HIS A 112 -7.71 -5.79 -6.79
C HIS A 112 -6.86 -7.05 -6.65
N LEU A 113 -6.07 -7.10 -5.60
CA LEU A 113 -5.14 -8.20 -5.35
C LEU A 113 -5.15 -8.57 -3.88
N ARG A 114 -5.01 -9.85 -3.63
CA ARG A 114 -4.52 -10.28 -2.32
C ARG A 114 -3.01 -10.37 -2.41
N ALA A 115 -2.34 -9.99 -1.33
CA ALA A 115 -0.90 -9.86 -1.35
C ALA A 115 -0.18 -11.16 -1.76
N HIS A 116 -0.71 -12.31 -1.42
CA HIS A 116 -0.10 -13.60 -1.76
C HIS A 116 -0.59 -14.18 -3.10
N GLU A 117 -1.42 -13.46 -3.82
CA GLU A 117 -2.01 -13.92 -5.08
C GLU A 117 -1.55 -13.07 -6.26
N THR A 118 -0.38 -12.52 -6.18
CA THR A 118 0.13 -11.59 -7.18
C THR A 118 0.54 -12.23 -8.48
N ALA A 119 0.49 -13.51 -8.56
CA ALA A 119 0.91 -14.23 -9.75
C ALA A 119 0.11 -13.87 -10.99
#